data_8e9402bda79b39e674cf90db2e28f032
#
_entry.id   8e9402bda79b39e674cf90db2e28f032
#
_cell.length_a   1.000
_cell.length_b   1.000
_cell.length_c   1.000
_cell.angle_alpha   90.00
_cell.angle_beta   90.00
_cell.angle_gamma   90.00
#
_symmetry.space_group_name_H-M   'P 1'
#
loop_
_entity.id
_entity.type
_entity.pdbx_description
1 polymer ?
#
loop_
_entity_poly.entity_id
_entity_poly.type
_entity_poly.pdbx_seq_one_letter_code
_entity_poly.pdbx_strand_id
1 'polypeptide(L)'
;GAMFARSFKELTFVTVTITVTLTSYAFVPAIFTDVGAIALISPLTLVVRDLQNQAIPLLDFAFSTVPPLLTAFVLFGLGAGLYREEDMFAQRAIPLKVLDALAARVHGKWTVFLLSILLLPFVFVLELVGVAMFFAIPPELAVPVILVIVAVVEEVAKSLHVYAGYVHGRFERALLPAVILGAFSGLGFFVGEKLALLAQAVGLQNLPVGNAVLTESGAAGAPSASLPVLASLLLLPLLLHTVTAAISAVGASRSKRAYTAALGIAVVIHLAYNLTVVSISGIL
;
A
#
# COMPACT_ATOMS: atom_id res chain seq x y z
N GLY A 1 12.05 7.01 -14.90
CA GLY A 1 11.47 8.32 -15.31
C GLY A 1 11.38 8.46 -16.82
N ALA A 2 12.49 8.37 -17.55
CA ALA A 2 12.53 8.63 -19.00
C ALA A 2 11.56 7.75 -19.83
N MET A 3 11.41 6.48 -19.47
CA MET A 3 10.49 5.55 -20.17
C MET A 3 9.01 5.92 -20.05
N PHE A 4 8.64 6.67 -19.01
CA PHE A 4 7.24 7.04 -18.78
C PHE A 4 6.88 8.39 -19.44
N ALA A 5 7.86 9.25 -19.71
CA ALA A 5 7.63 10.60 -20.20
C ALA A 5 7.45 10.61 -21.72
N ARG A 6 6.46 11.39 -22.20
CA ARG A 6 6.19 11.63 -23.63
C ARG A 6 6.81 12.92 -24.13
N SER A 7 7.21 13.80 -23.24
CA SER A 7 7.80 15.08 -23.54
C SER A 7 8.84 15.47 -22.50
N PHE A 8 9.69 16.44 -22.80
CA PHE A 8 10.65 16.98 -21.86
C PHE A 8 9.97 17.55 -20.59
N LYS A 9 8.81 18.18 -20.73
CA LYS A 9 8.03 18.70 -19.60
C LYS A 9 7.52 17.57 -18.68
N GLU A 10 6.99 16.48 -19.25
CA GLU A 10 6.59 15.29 -18.51
C GLU A 10 7.79 14.63 -17.82
N LEU A 11 8.93 14.52 -18.51
CA LEU A 11 10.17 13.98 -17.93
C LEU A 11 10.61 14.80 -16.73
N THR A 12 10.66 16.11 -16.86
CA THR A 12 11.01 17.02 -15.76
C THR A 12 10.06 16.87 -14.59
N PHE A 13 8.75 16.88 -14.85
CA PHE A 13 7.74 16.71 -13.81
C PHE A 13 7.90 15.38 -13.06
N VAL A 14 8.01 14.26 -13.77
CA VAL A 14 8.19 12.93 -13.18
C VAL A 14 9.50 12.86 -12.39
N THR A 15 10.59 13.37 -12.95
CA THR A 15 11.90 13.33 -12.28
C THR A 15 11.88 14.17 -11.00
N VAL A 16 11.37 15.40 -11.06
CA VAL A 16 11.24 16.27 -9.89
C VAL A 16 10.35 15.63 -8.82
N THR A 17 9.18 15.12 -9.21
CA THR A 17 8.26 14.47 -8.27
C THR A 17 8.93 13.28 -7.57
N ILE A 18 9.57 12.38 -8.32
CA ILE A 18 10.27 11.23 -7.75
C ILE A 18 11.40 11.69 -6.82
N THR A 19 12.22 12.65 -7.26
CA THR A 19 13.35 13.16 -6.46
C THR A 19 12.86 13.79 -5.16
N VAL A 20 11.85 14.68 -5.23
CA VAL A 20 11.28 15.32 -4.03
C VAL A 20 10.70 14.27 -3.09
N THR A 21 9.92 13.31 -3.60
CA THR A 21 9.32 12.26 -2.77
C THR A 21 10.38 11.40 -2.08
N LEU A 22 11.39 10.92 -2.82
CA LEU A 22 12.45 10.09 -2.25
C LEU A 22 13.32 10.87 -1.27
N THR A 23 13.66 12.12 -1.58
CA THR A 23 14.42 12.99 -0.69
C THR A 23 13.62 13.26 0.59
N SER A 24 12.34 13.61 0.48
CA SER A 24 11.47 13.81 1.64
C SER A 24 11.35 12.55 2.49
N TYR A 25 11.15 11.38 1.89
CA TYR A 25 11.13 10.10 2.60
C TYR A 25 12.42 9.84 3.37
N ALA A 26 13.58 10.17 2.79
CA ALA A 26 14.87 9.95 3.42
C ALA A 26 15.18 10.98 4.52
N PHE A 27 14.89 12.26 4.31
CA PHE A 27 15.32 13.32 5.21
C PHE A 27 14.29 13.74 6.24
N VAL A 28 13.01 13.85 5.88
CA VAL A 28 12.00 14.40 6.80
C VAL A 28 11.87 13.57 8.08
N PRO A 29 11.70 12.23 8.07
CA PRO A 29 11.60 11.47 9.31
C PRO A 29 12.89 11.53 10.14
N ALA A 30 14.06 11.57 9.49
CA ALA A 30 15.34 11.60 10.18
C ALA A 30 15.61 12.90 10.96
N ILE A 31 14.86 13.98 10.70
CA ILE A 31 14.94 15.23 11.48
C ILE A 31 14.28 15.07 12.86
N PHE A 32 13.30 14.18 12.99
CA PHE A 32 12.51 13.98 14.21
C PHE A 32 13.14 12.94 15.14
N THR A 33 14.42 13.13 15.49
CA THR A 33 15.17 12.17 16.31
C THR A 33 14.55 11.92 17.68
N ASP A 34 13.84 12.91 18.23
CA ASP A 34 13.15 12.80 19.52
C ASP A 34 11.90 11.90 19.47
N VAL A 35 11.41 11.64 18.26
CA VAL A 35 10.26 10.74 18.02
C VAL A 35 10.80 9.48 17.32
N GLY A 36 11.39 8.58 18.10
CA GLY A 36 12.15 7.43 17.59
C GLY A 36 11.43 6.59 16.54
N ALA A 37 10.12 6.35 16.69
CA ALA A 37 9.34 5.58 15.72
C ALA A 37 9.22 6.30 14.36
N ILE A 38 9.07 7.63 14.35
CA ILE A 38 9.03 8.44 13.11
C ILE A 38 10.42 8.45 12.46
N ALA A 39 11.46 8.70 13.24
CA ALA A 39 12.83 8.71 12.71
C ALA A 39 13.18 7.41 11.99
N LEU A 40 12.77 6.26 12.54
CA LEU A 40 13.04 4.93 11.97
C LEU A 40 12.32 4.65 10.64
N ILE A 41 11.36 5.45 10.23
CA ILE A 41 10.78 5.36 8.87
C ILE A 41 11.86 5.59 7.81
N SER A 42 12.87 6.43 8.13
CA SER A 42 13.97 6.76 7.23
C SER A 42 15.21 5.88 7.46
N PRO A 43 15.76 5.24 6.41
CA PRO A 43 17.05 4.57 6.51
C PRO A 43 18.20 5.52 6.88
N LEU A 44 18.10 6.83 6.62
CA LEU A 44 19.11 7.81 6.98
C LEU A 44 19.28 7.92 8.49
N THR A 45 18.26 7.65 9.28
CA THR A 45 18.34 7.60 10.74
C THR A 45 19.37 6.60 11.25
N LEU A 46 19.52 5.46 10.54
CA LEU A 46 20.53 4.47 10.89
C LEU A 46 21.95 5.03 10.73
N VAL A 47 22.18 5.80 9.65
CA VAL A 47 23.46 6.47 9.42
C VAL A 47 23.75 7.51 10.51
N VAL A 48 22.73 8.29 10.89
CA VAL A 48 22.87 9.29 11.98
C VAL A 48 23.20 8.61 13.29
N ARG A 49 22.53 7.50 13.63
CA ARG A 49 22.81 6.71 14.86
C ARG A 49 24.21 6.13 14.85
N ASP A 50 24.67 5.59 13.72
CA ASP A 50 26.02 5.05 13.57
C ASP A 50 27.08 6.13 13.79
N LEU A 51 26.92 7.30 13.16
CA LEU A 51 27.80 8.45 13.36
C LEU A 51 27.83 8.96 14.80
N GLN A 52 26.75 8.74 15.55
CA GLN A 52 26.66 9.08 16.98
C GLN A 52 27.16 7.95 17.90
N ASN A 53 27.70 6.87 17.35
CA ASN A 53 28.10 5.64 18.06
C ASN A 53 26.95 5.02 18.89
N GLN A 54 25.72 5.15 18.44
CA GLN A 54 24.54 4.52 19.05
C GLN A 54 24.37 3.10 18.52
N ALA A 55 23.94 2.18 19.39
CA ALA A 55 23.59 0.83 18.99
C ALA A 55 22.39 0.83 18.03
N ILE A 56 22.47 0.02 16.98
CA ILE A 56 21.39 -0.18 16.02
C ILE A 56 20.79 -1.59 16.24
N PRO A 57 19.65 -1.71 16.92
CA PRO A 57 18.95 -2.98 17.07
C PRO A 57 18.58 -3.58 15.72
N LEU A 58 18.61 -4.91 15.60
CA LEU A 58 18.28 -5.60 14.35
C LEU A 58 16.85 -5.28 13.85
N LEU A 59 15.89 -5.11 14.77
CA LEU A 59 14.52 -4.75 14.42
C LEU A 59 14.41 -3.34 13.84
N ASP A 60 15.14 -2.37 14.40
CA ASP A 60 15.18 -0.99 13.89
C ASP A 60 15.80 -0.98 12.48
N PHE A 61 16.88 -1.75 12.29
CA PHE A 61 17.51 -1.92 10.98
C PHE A 61 16.52 -2.54 9.98
N ALA A 62 15.86 -3.63 10.36
CA ALA A 62 14.91 -4.30 9.48
C ALA A 62 13.72 -3.40 9.12
N PHE A 63 13.15 -2.68 10.08
CA PHE A 63 12.04 -1.76 9.84
C PHE A 63 12.41 -0.62 8.88
N SER A 64 13.58 -0.01 9.06
CA SER A 64 14.02 1.11 8.22
C SER A 64 14.42 0.68 6.81
N THR A 65 14.90 -0.56 6.61
CA THR A 65 15.51 -0.97 5.34
C THR A 65 14.67 -1.94 4.53
N VAL A 66 13.98 -2.89 5.16
CA VAL A 66 13.26 -3.96 4.44
C VAL A 66 12.10 -3.42 3.59
N PRO A 67 11.20 -2.57 4.10
CA PRO A 67 10.06 -2.09 3.29
C PRO A 67 10.52 -1.31 2.03
N PRO A 68 11.41 -0.31 2.11
CA PRO A 68 11.87 0.40 0.91
C PRO A 68 12.68 -0.50 -0.04
N LEU A 69 13.46 -1.46 0.49
CA LEU A 69 14.19 -2.41 -0.34
C LEU A 69 13.25 -3.34 -1.13
N LEU A 70 12.24 -3.92 -0.46
CA LEU A 70 11.23 -4.73 -1.12
C LEU A 70 10.44 -3.91 -2.14
N THR A 71 10.07 -2.66 -1.80
CA THR A 71 9.43 -1.73 -2.74
C THR A 71 10.29 -1.50 -3.97
N ALA A 72 11.60 -1.27 -3.78
CA ALA A 72 12.53 -1.10 -4.90
C ALA A 72 12.57 -2.35 -5.79
N PHE A 73 12.69 -3.55 -5.22
CA PHE A 73 12.67 -4.80 -5.99
C PHE A 73 11.38 -4.96 -6.80
N VAL A 74 10.22 -4.69 -6.19
CA VAL A 74 8.93 -4.77 -6.89
C VAL A 74 8.86 -3.76 -8.04
N LEU A 75 9.22 -2.51 -7.79
CA LEU A 75 9.18 -1.46 -8.80
C LEU A 75 10.18 -1.71 -9.93
N PHE A 76 11.40 -2.17 -9.63
CA PHE A 76 12.37 -2.58 -10.65
C PHE A 76 11.89 -3.80 -11.45
N GLY A 77 11.33 -4.80 -10.77
CA GLY A 77 10.75 -5.97 -11.40
C GLY A 77 9.60 -5.62 -12.34
N LEU A 78 8.69 -4.72 -11.93
CA LEU A 78 7.63 -4.20 -12.79
C LEU A 78 8.20 -3.38 -13.96
N GLY A 79 9.19 -2.52 -13.68
CA GLY A 79 9.84 -1.67 -14.67
C GLY A 79 10.62 -2.46 -15.72
N ALA A 80 11.32 -3.52 -15.34
CA ALA A 80 12.05 -4.38 -16.26
C ALA A 80 11.15 -5.01 -17.35
N GLY A 81 9.90 -5.32 -16.97
CA GLY A 81 8.93 -5.82 -17.95
C GLY A 81 8.39 -4.80 -18.95
N LEU A 82 8.62 -3.51 -18.66
CA LEU A 82 8.29 -2.40 -19.57
C LEU A 82 9.48 -2.01 -20.46
N TYR A 83 10.66 -2.58 -20.21
CA TYR A 83 11.87 -2.26 -21.00
C TYR A 83 11.86 -3.04 -22.32
N ARG A 84 10.89 -2.69 -23.18
CA ARG A 84 10.82 -3.16 -24.56
C ARG A 84 11.10 -1.97 -25.47
N GLU A 85 11.83 -2.24 -26.56
CA GLU A 85 12.21 -1.20 -27.53
C GLU A 85 10.98 -0.47 -28.09
N GLU A 86 9.91 -1.23 -28.35
CA GLU A 86 8.61 -0.71 -28.82
C GLU A 86 7.95 0.25 -27.83
N ASP A 87 8.08 0.02 -26.52
CA ASP A 87 7.47 0.83 -25.48
C ASP A 87 8.26 2.12 -25.20
N MET A 88 9.56 2.16 -25.52
CA MET A 88 10.38 3.38 -25.38
C MET A 88 9.98 4.46 -26.39
N PHE A 89 9.54 4.07 -27.57
CA PHE A 89 9.11 5.01 -28.62
C PHE A 89 7.60 5.26 -28.62
N ALA A 90 6.82 4.46 -27.85
CA ALA A 90 5.38 4.64 -27.76
C ALA A 90 5.04 5.88 -26.92
N GLN A 91 4.41 6.88 -27.51
CA GLN A 91 3.91 8.08 -26.82
C GLN A 91 2.63 7.77 -26.01
N ARG A 92 2.70 6.82 -25.08
CA ARG A 92 1.58 6.39 -24.26
C ARG A 92 1.60 7.10 -22.91
N ALA A 93 0.42 7.49 -22.40
CA ALA A 93 0.30 8.17 -21.09
C ALA A 93 0.78 7.27 -19.94
N ILE A 94 1.41 7.86 -18.93
CA ILE A 94 1.97 7.15 -17.75
C ILE A 94 0.97 6.16 -17.13
N PRO A 95 -0.31 6.52 -16.83
CA PRO A 95 -1.25 5.58 -16.24
C PRO A 95 -1.51 4.35 -17.13
N LEU A 96 -1.48 4.52 -18.45
CA LEU A 96 -1.65 3.40 -19.38
C LEU A 96 -0.43 2.49 -19.41
N LYS A 97 0.79 3.02 -19.31
CA LYS A 97 2.02 2.22 -19.19
C LYS A 97 2.04 1.42 -17.89
N VAL A 98 1.53 1.97 -16.78
CA VAL A 98 1.37 1.23 -15.53
C VAL A 98 0.39 0.07 -15.70
N LEU A 99 -0.76 0.31 -16.36
CA LEU A 99 -1.71 -0.77 -16.66
C LEU A 99 -1.10 -1.85 -17.56
N ASP A 100 -0.28 -1.48 -18.55
CA ASP A 100 0.43 -2.44 -19.41
C ASP A 100 1.39 -3.31 -18.61
N ALA A 101 2.16 -2.69 -17.69
CA ALA A 101 3.09 -3.41 -16.82
C ALA A 101 2.39 -4.42 -15.92
N LEU A 102 1.27 -4.03 -15.33
CA LEU A 102 0.46 -4.89 -14.49
C LEU A 102 -0.18 -6.00 -15.31
N ALA A 103 -0.79 -5.67 -16.46
CA ALA A 103 -1.43 -6.65 -17.34
C ALA A 103 -0.44 -7.70 -17.88
N ALA A 104 0.82 -7.32 -18.12
CA ALA A 104 1.86 -8.26 -18.55
C ALA A 104 2.16 -9.36 -17.51
N ARG A 105 1.76 -9.16 -16.25
CA ARG A 105 2.05 -10.08 -15.14
C ARG A 105 0.83 -10.87 -14.66
N VAL A 106 -0.38 -10.45 -15.02
CA VAL A 106 -1.59 -11.15 -14.61
C VAL A 106 -2.05 -12.15 -15.69
N HIS A 107 -2.08 -13.42 -15.32
CA HIS A 107 -2.47 -14.53 -16.20
C HIS A 107 -3.59 -15.40 -15.62
N GLY A 108 -3.91 -15.23 -14.33
CA GLY A 108 -4.93 -16.00 -13.62
C GLY A 108 -5.00 -15.66 -12.14
N LYS A 109 -5.86 -16.35 -11.40
CA LYS A 109 -6.12 -16.06 -9.99
C LYS A 109 -4.87 -16.11 -9.09
N TRP A 110 -3.94 -17.02 -9.35
CA TRP A 110 -2.72 -17.15 -8.55
C TRP A 110 -1.72 -16.01 -8.81
N THR A 111 -1.62 -15.53 -10.04
CA THR A 111 -0.78 -14.37 -10.34
C THR A 111 -1.37 -13.07 -9.79
N VAL A 112 -2.71 -12.98 -9.74
CA VAL A 112 -3.42 -11.89 -9.06
C VAL A 112 -3.12 -11.92 -7.56
N PHE A 113 -3.24 -13.09 -6.91
CA PHE A 113 -2.91 -13.28 -5.49
C PHE A 113 -1.46 -12.87 -5.18
N LEU A 114 -0.50 -13.40 -5.94
CA LEU A 114 0.92 -13.09 -5.73
C LEU A 114 1.23 -11.61 -5.97
N LEU A 115 0.63 -11.00 -6.99
CA LEU A 115 0.87 -9.59 -7.28
C LEU A 115 0.29 -8.68 -6.20
N SER A 116 -0.84 -9.05 -5.57
CA SER A 116 -1.36 -8.35 -4.40
C SER A 116 -0.37 -8.35 -3.24
N ILE A 117 0.25 -9.51 -2.94
CA ILE A 117 1.31 -9.60 -1.92
C ILE A 117 2.50 -8.72 -2.29
N LEU A 118 2.96 -8.80 -3.55
CA LEU A 118 4.14 -8.06 -4.02
C LEU A 118 3.94 -6.54 -4.03
N LEU A 119 2.71 -6.05 -4.12
CA LEU A 119 2.43 -4.62 -4.07
C LEU A 119 2.41 -4.08 -2.63
N LEU A 120 2.28 -4.94 -1.61
CA LEU A 120 2.18 -4.52 -0.20
C LEU A 120 3.38 -3.69 0.31
N PRO A 121 4.65 -4.02 0.01
CA PRO A 121 5.76 -3.18 0.45
C PRO A 121 5.64 -1.73 -0.04
N PHE A 122 5.12 -1.55 -1.27
CA PHE A 122 4.86 -0.21 -1.81
C PHE A 122 3.72 0.50 -1.08
N VAL A 123 2.61 -0.20 -0.81
CA VAL A 123 1.49 0.31 -0.01
C VAL A 123 1.97 0.71 1.37
N PHE A 124 2.69 -0.17 2.05
CA PHE A 124 3.24 0.06 3.38
C PHE A 124 4.15 1.30 3.45
N VAL A 125 5.02 1.48 2.45
CA VAL A 125 5.86 2.70 2.37
C VAL A 125 5.01 3.96 2.20
N LEU A 126 3.93 3.92 1.39
CA LEU A 126 3.01 5.06 1.25
C LEU A 126 2.29 5.39 2.57
N GLU A 127 1.88 4.39 3.32
CA GLU A 127 1.28 4.56 4.66
C GLU A 127 2.27 5.16 5.65
N LEU A 128 3.52 4.68 5.68
CA LEU A 128 4.57 5.26 6.49
C LEU A 128 4.85 6.74 6.14
N VAL A 129 4.81 7.09 4.85
CA VAL A 129 4.89 8.50 4.42
C VAL A 129 3.70 9.28 4.99
N GLY A 130 2.48 8.72 4.93
CA GLY A 130 1.30 9.33 5.53
C GLY A 130 1.47 9.56 7.03
N VAL A 131 1.92 8.55 7.78
CA VAL A 131 2.22 8.67 9.21
C VAL A 131 3.25 9.78 9.47
N ALA A 132 4.33 9.82 8.69
CA ALA A 132 5.38 10.84 8.82
C ALA A 132 4.89 12.27 8.46
N MET A 133 3.88 12.39 7.61
CA MET A 133 3.30 13.70 7.26
C MET A 133 2.31 14.22 8.31
N PHE A 134 1.62 13.33 8.98
CA PHE A 134 0.48 13.70 9.84
C PHE A 134 0.73 13.51 11.34
N PHE A 135 1.87 12.91 11.78
CA PHE A 135 2.11 12.58 13.18
C PHE A 135 2.10 13.79 14.14
N ALA A 136 2.44 14.98 13.64
CA ALA A 136 2.48 16.22 14.42
C ALA A 136 1.15 17.00 14.42
N ILE A 137 0.15 16.53 13.65
CA ILE A 137 -1.17 17.13 13.59
C ILE A 137 -2.05 16.56 14.70
N PRO A 138 -2.95 17.34 15.32
CA PRO A 138 -3.87 16.81 16.33
C PRO A 138 -4.60 15.55 15.83
N PRO A 139 -4.69 14.49 16.65
CA PRO A 139 -5.24 13.20 16.22
C PRO A 139 -6.64 13.27 15.64
N GLU A 140 -7.48 14.15 16.16
CA GLU A 140 -8.88 14.35 15.72
C GLU A 140 -8.97 14.76 14.24
N LEU A 141 -7.93 15.41 13.71
CA LEU A 141 -7.82 15.81 12.30
C LEU A 141 -6.97 14.82 11.49
N ALA A 142 -5.86 14.36 12.07
CA ALA A 142 -4.89 13.51 11.37
C ALA A 142 -5.44 12.10 11.13
N VAL A 143 -6.08 11.48 12.11
CA VAL A 143 -6.55 10.09 12.02
C VAL A 143 -7.62 9.91 10.93
N PRO A 144 -8.68 10.70 10.84
CA PRO A 144 -9.64 10.55 9.74
C PRO A 144 -9.01 10.73 8.35
N VAL A 145 -8.07 11.67 8.20
CA VAL A 145 -7.39 11.91 6.92
C VAL A 145 -6.51 10.73 6.53
N ILE A 146 -5.71 10.20 7.46
CA ILE A 146 -4.84 9.05 7.16
C ILE A 146 -5.68 7.80 6.81
N LEU A 147 -6.79 7.56 7.51
CA LEU A 147 -7.67 6.42 7.21
C LEU A 147 -8.31 6.52 5.81
N VAL A 148 -8.63 7.73 5.35
CA VAL A 148 -9.07 7.93 3.95
C VAL A 148 -7.95 7.58 2.98
N ILE A 149 -6.73 8.05 3.24
CA ILE A 149 -5.56 7.77 2.38
C ILE A 149 -5.29 6.27 2.33
N VAL A 150 -5.26 5.60 3.49
CA VAL A 150 -5.08 4.15 3.60
C VAL A 150 -6.13 3.42 2.79
N ALA A 151 -7.42 3.67 3.03
CA ALA A 151 -8.51 3.02 2.31
C ALA A 151 -8.41 3.20 0.77
N VAL A 152 -8.04 4.39 0.30
CA VAL A 152 -7.87 4.65 -1.14
C VAL A 152 -6.66 3.89 -1.69
N VAL A 153 -5.51 3.98 -1.04
CA VAL A 153 -4.25 3.35 -1.49
C VAL A 153 -4.41 1.83 -1.57
N GLU A 154 -4.98 1.23 -0.54
CA GLU A 154 -5.18 -0.21 -0.48
C GLU A 154 -6.21 -0.71 -1.51
N GLU A 155 -7.36 -0.04 -1.63
CA GLU A 155 -8.37 -0.47 -2.62
C GLU A 155 -7.86 -0.32 -4.06
N VAL A 156 -7.07 0.71 -4.35
CA VAL A 156 -6.39 0.84 -5.64
C VAL A 156 -5.37 -0.29 -5.83
N ALA A 157 -4.53 -0.57 -4.84
CA ALA A 157 -3.52 -1.63 -4.93
C ALA A 157 -4.15 -3.02 -5.15
N LYS A 158 -5.24 -3.33 -4.44
CA LYS A 158 -6.00 -4.58 -4.59
C LYS A 158 -6.66 -4.73 -5.95
N SER A 159 -7.13 -3.65 -6.57
CA SER A 159 -8.00 -3.74 -7.75
C SER A 159 -7.31 -3.39 -9.07
N LEU A 160 -6.27 -2.56 -9.07
CA LEU A 160 -5.69 -1.99 -10.30
C LEU A 160 -5.11 -3.04 -11.24
N HIS A 161 -4.45 -4.06 -10.72
CA HIS A 161 -3.87 -5.14 -11.53
C HIS A 161 -4.95 -6.08 -12.10
N VAL A 162 -6.06 -6.29 -11.38
CA VAL A 162 -7.24 -7.01 -11.89
C VAL A 162 -7.89 -6.20 -13.01
N TYR A 163 -8.07 -4.89 -12.81
CA TYR A 163 -8.58 -3.99 -13.84
C TYR A 163 -7.69 -3.98 -15.09
N ALA A 164 -6.37 -3.92 -14.91
CA ALA A 164 -5.41 -4.01 -16.01
C ALA A 164 -5.58 -5.29 -16.83
N GLY A 165 -5.78 -6.42 -16.17
CA GLY A 165 -6.09 -7.70 -16.82
C GLY A 165 -7.34 -7.65 -17.68
N TYR A 166 -8.42 -7.04 -17.19
CA TYR A 166 -9.65 -6.86 -17.97
C TYR A 166 -9.50 -5.91 -19.15
N VAL A 167 -8.78 -4.80 -18.97
CA VAL A 167 -8.52 -3.82 -20.05
C VAL A 167 -7.76 -4.48 -21.21
N HIS A 168 -6.84 -5.40 -20.90
CA HIS A 168 -6.03 -6.10 -21.90
C HIS A 168 -6.62 -7.45 -22.34
N GLY A 169 -7.88 -7.75 -21.97
CA GLY A 169 -8.55 -8.98 -22.41
C GLY A 169 -7.94 -10.28 -21.86
N ARG A 170 -7.22 -10.21 -20.74
CA ARG A 170 -6.60 -11.38 -20.10
C ARG A 170 -7.61 -12.25 -19.36
N PHE A 171 -8.75 -11.70 -18.99
CA PHE A 171 -9.76 -12.34 -18.17
C PHE A 171 -11.13 -12.38 -18.87
N GLU A 172 -11.87 -13.45 -18.65
CA GLU A 172 -13.24 -13.58 -19.08
C GLU A 172 -14.16 -12.59 -18.34
N ARG A 173 -15.02 -11.88 -19.08
CA ARG A 173 -15.97 -10.90 -18.54
C ARG A 173 -17.26 -11.56 -18.06
N ALA A 174 -17.15 -12.42 -17.03
CA ALA A 174 -18.29 -13.07 -16.38
C ALA A 174 -18.26 -12.80 -14.87
N LEU A 175 -19.43 -12.90 -14.22
CA LEU A 175 -19.58 -12.55 -12.80
C LEU A 175 -18.73 -13.45 -11.89
N LEU A 176 -18.86 -14.77 -12.03
CA LEU A 176 -18.17 -15.71 -11.16
C LEU A 176 -16.64 -15.64 -11.29
N PRO A 177 -16.03 -15.62 -12.50
CA PRO A 177 -14.60 -15.35 -12.66
C PRO A 177 -14.16 -14.03 -12.02
N ALA A 178 -14.95 -12.96 -12.14
CA ALA A 178 -14.62 -11.67 -11.54
C ALA A 178 -14.60 -11.74 -10.01
N VAL A 179 -15.58 -12.36 -9.39
CA VAL A 179 -15.64 -12.57 -7.94
C VAL A 179 -14.44 -13.40 -7.46
N ILE A 180 -14.09 -14.47 -8.18
CA ILE A 180 -12.94 -15.31 -7.84
C ILE A 180 -11.63 -14.52 -7.92
N LEU A 181 -11.41 -13.75 -8.99
CA LEU A 181 -10.21 -12.92 -9.14
C LEU A 181 -10.11 -11.88 -8.04
N GLY A 182 -11.21 -11.19 -7.71
CA GLY A 182 -11.26 -10.23 -6.62
C GLY A 182 -10.99 -10.89 -5.26
N ALA A 183 -11.61 -12.04 -4.98
CA ALA A 183 -11.37 -12.78 -3.74
C ALA A 183 -9.89 -13.21 -3.59
N PHE A 184 -9.26 -13.68 -4.66
CA PHE A 184 -7.83 -14.01 -4.65
C PHE A 184 -6.94 -12.78 -4.48
N SER A 185 -7.34 -11.63 -5.05
CA SER A 185 -6.64 -10.37 -4.81
C SER A 185 -6.74 -9.94 -3.35
N GLY A 186 -7.94 -9.93 -2.78
CA GLY A 186 -8.17 -9.57 -1.38
C GLY A 186 -7.47 -10.51 -0.40
N LEU A 187 -7.48 -11.83 -0.68
CA LEU A 187 -6.75 -12.82 0.11
C LEU A 187 -5.23 -12.57 0.06
N GLY A 188 -4.68 -12.30 -1.12
CA GLY A 188 -3.25 -11.98 -1.28
C GLY A 188 -2.87 -10.71 -0.53
N PHE A 189 -3.72 -9.69 -0.61
CA PHE A 189 -3.53 -8.45 0.13
C PHE A 189 -3.53 -8.70 1.64
N PHE A 190 -4.53 -9.37 2.18
CA PHE A 190 -4.61 -9.76 3.58
C PHE A 190 -3.35 -10.50 4.07
N VAL A 191 -2.84 -11.46 3.29
CA VAL A 191 -1.60 -12.18 3.64
C VAL A 191 -0.40 -11.23 3.69
N GLY A 192 -0.26 -10.37 2.69
CA GLY A 192 0.83 -9.39 2.59
C GLY A 192 0.81 -8.37 3.73
N GLU A 193 -0.38 -7.91 4.16
CA GLU A 193 -0.59 -6.93 5.22
C GLU A 193 0.09 -7.32 6.56
N LYS A 194 0.40 -8.60 6.75
CA LYS A 194 1.15 -9.04 7.92
C LYS A 194 2.57 -8.48 8.00
N LEU A 195 3.07 -7.83 6.94
CA LEU A 195 4.27 -6.99 7.01
C LEU A 195 4.13 -5.82 8.00
N ALA A 196 2.92 -5.33 8.24
CA ALA A 196 2.66 -4.29 9.23
C ALA A 196 3.07 -4.70 10.65
N LEU A 197 3.19 -6.00 10.96
CA LEU A 197 3.73 -6.49 12.23
C LEU A 197 5.14 -5.96 12.53
N LEU A 198 5.94 -5.64 11.51
CA LEU A 198 7.25 -5.02 11.70
C LEU A 198 7.14 -3.63 12.35
N ALA A 199 6.07 -2.89 12.07
CA ALA A 199 5.86 -1.55 12.63
C ALA A 199 5.58 -1.59 14.14
N GLN A 200 4.98 -2.67 14.65
CA GLN A 200 4.78 -2.84 16.10
C GLN A 200 6.10 -3.00 16.86
N ALA A 201 7.06 -3.71 16.25
CA ALA A 201 8.33 -4.01 16.87
C ALA A 201 9.16 -2.75 17.20
N VAL A 202 8.93 -1.65 16.48
CA VAL A 202 9.62 -0.37 16.68
C VAL A 202 8.77 0.68 17.41
N GLY A 203 7.62 0.31 17.93
CA GLY A 203 6.78 1.18 18.75
C GLY A 203 5.95 2.21 17.96
N LEU A 204 5.69 1.98 16.67
CA LEU A 204 4.86 2.89 15.86
C LEU A 204 3.42 3.02 16.42
N GLN A 205 2.92 1.98 17.09
CA GLN A 205 1.62 2.00 17.79
C GLN A 205 1.54 3.01 18.94
N ASN A 206 2.65 3.54 19.42
CA ASN A 206 2.66 4.56 20.48
C ASN A 206 2.26 5.96 19.96
N LEU A 207 2.16 6.12 18.64
CA LEU A 207 1.70 7.33 18.00
C LEU A 207 0.23 7.16 17.58
N PRO A 208 -0.67 8.16 17.85
CA PRO A 208 -2.09 8.04 17.50
C PRO A 208 -2.34 7.65 16.04
N VAL A 209 -1.64 8.30 15.10
CA VAL A 209 -1.76 8.01 13.66
C VAL A 209 -1.20 6.64 13.32
N GLY A 210 -0.05 6.26 13.88
CA GLY A 210 0.55 4.94 13.70
C GLY A 210 -0.31 3.83 14.30
N ASN A 211 -0.90 4.08 15.48
CA ASN A 211 -1.83 3.15 16.11
C ASN A 211 -3.10 2.96 15.27
N ALA A 212 -3.66 4.03 14.69
CA ALA A 212 -4.84 3.95 13.84
C ALA A 212 -4.59 3.03 12.63
N VAL A 213 -3.46 3.20 11.92
CA VAL A 213 -3.08 2.35 10.77
C VAL A 213 -2.87 0.90 11.19
N LEU A 214 -2.20 0.64 12.33
CA LEU A 214 -1.95 -0.73 12.80
C LEU A 214 -3.20 -1.42 13.35
N THR A 215 -4.10 -0.67 13.98
CA THR A 215 -5.36 -1.22 14.50
C THR A 215 -6.29 -1.66 13.38
N GLU A 216 -6.35 -0.88 12.32
CA GLU A 216 -7.13 -1.19 11.13
C GLU A 216 -6.64 -2.48 10.47
N SER A 217 -5.34 -2.68 10.34
CA SER A 217 -4.75 -3.91 9.77
C SER A 217 -4.92 -5.16 10.66
N GLY A 218 -5.52 -5.03 11.85
CA GLY A 218 -5.58 -6.10 12.84
C GLY A 218 -4.21 -6.44 13.46
N ALA A 219 -3.18 -5.64 13.17
CA ALA A 219 -1.83 -5.86 13.69
C ALA A 219 -1.72 -5.46 15.17
N ALA A 220 -2.60 -4.59 15.68
CA ALA A 220 -2.62 -4.15 17.10
C ALA A 220 -3.25 -5.16 18.07
N GLY A 221 -3.39 -6.42 17.68
CA GLY A 221 -3.97 -7.47 18.54
C GLY A 221 -3.13 -7.80 19.77
N ALA A 222 -3.76 -7.80 20.96
CA ALA A 222 -3.08 -8.13 22.19
C ALA A 222 -2.71 -9.62 22.25
N PRO A 223 -1.48 -9.98 22.66
CA PRO A 223 -1.05 -11.37 22.82
C PRO A 223 -1.90 -12.20 23.82
N SER A 224 -2.65 -11.51 24.71
CA SER A 224 -3.52 -12.10 25.72
C SER A 224 -5.01 -12.13 25.34
N ALA A 225 -5.34 -11.82 24.09
CA ALA A 225 -6.74 -11.79 23.65
C ALA A 225 -7.39 -13.18 23.67
N SER A 226 -8.67 -13.24 24.01
CA SER A 226 -9.44 -14.49 23.96
C SER A 226 -9.57 -15.01 22.51
N LEU A 227 -9.75 -16.32 22.35
CA LEU A 227 -9.89 -16.95 21.02
C LEU A 227 -10.94 -16.30 20.11
N PRO A 228 -12.14 -15.92 20.57
CA PRO A 228 -13.11 -15.18 19.77
C PRO A 228 -12.59 -13.81 19.28
N VAL A 229 -11.86 -13.08 20.14
CA VAL A 229 -11.27 -11.79 19.78
C VAL A 229 -10.18 -11.98 18.73
N LEU A 230 -9.28 -12.93 18.90
CA LEU A 230 -8.26 -13.26 17.90
C LEU A 230 -8.88 -13.69 16.55
N ALA A 231 -9.95 -14.49 16.61
CA ALA A 231 -10.68 -14.89 15.42
C ALA A 231 -11.30 -13.67 14.70
N SER A 232 -11.89 -12.72 15.44
CA SER A 232 -12.45 -11.50 14.85
C SER A 232 -11.36 -10.60 14.20
N LEU A 233 -10.22 -10.45 14.87
CA LEU A 233 -9.07 -9.68 14.37
C LEU A 233 -8.46 -10.26 13.07
N LEU A 234 -8.67 -11.54 12.81
CA LEU A 234 -8.21 -12.18 11.59
C LEU A 234 -9.31 -12.26 10.53
N LEU A 235 -10.53 -12.64 10.92
CA LEU A 235 -11.61 -12.90 9.96
C LEU A 235 -12.24 -11.62 9.42
N LEU A 236 -12.35 -10.56 10.22
CA LEU A 236 -12.96 -9.32 9.76
C LEU A 236 -12.11 -8.61 8.69
N PRO A 237 -10.79 -8.39 8.85
CA PRO A 237 -9.95 -7.85 7.79
C PRO A 237 -9.93 -8.76 6.56
N LEU A 238 -9.86 -10.09 6.74
CA LEU A 238 -9.91 -11.03 5.62
C LEU A 238 -11.21 -10.87 4.82
N LEU A 239 -12.35 -10.78 5.50
CA LEU A 239 -13.66 -10.61 4.86
C LEU A 239 -13.74 -9.24 4.18
N LEU A 240 -13.27 -8.18 4.83
CA LEU A 240 -13.21 -6.84 4.26
C LEU A 240 -12.45 -6.85 2.93
N HIS A 241 -11.19 -7.28 2.94
CA HIS A 241 -10.34 -7.24 1.74
C HIS A 241 -10.88 -8.13 0.61
N THR A 242 -11.43 -9.31 0.93
CA THR A 242 -11.98 -10.20 -0.10
C THR A 242 -13.26 -9.64 -0.70
N VAL A 243 -14.14 -9.04 0.10
CA VAL A 243 -15.41 -8.47 -0.38
C VAL A 243 -15.16 -7.19 -1.19
N THR A 244 -14.37 -6.26 -0.69
CA THR A 244 -14.09 -4.99 -1.40
C THR A 244 -13.35 -5.22 -2.71
N ALA A 245 -12.37 -6.12 -2.73
CA ALA A 245 -11.69 -6.50 -3.96
C ALA A 245 -12.62 -7.22 -4.96
N ALA A 246 -13.55 -8.06 -4.48
CA ALA A 246 -14.54 -8.69 -5.35
C ALA A 246 -15.50 -7.67 -5.97
N ILE A 247 -15.97 -6.68 -5.20
CA ILE A 247 -16.80 -5.56 -5.70
C ILE A 247 -16.05 -4.82 -6.82
N SER A 248 -14.81 -4.44 -6.59
CA SER A 248 -13.97 -3.72 -7.55
C SER A 248 -13.70 -4.56 -8.81
N ALA A 249 -13.46 -5.88 -8.67
CA ALA A 249 -13.24 -6.81 -9.78
C ALA A 249 -14.49 -6.99 -10.64
N VAL A 250 -15.67 -7.08 -10.03
CA VAL A 250 -16.96 -7.13 -10.75
C VAL A 250 -17.18 -5.82 -11.54
N GLY A 251 -16.89 -4.66 -10.97
CA GLY A 251 -16.91 -3.39 -11.69
C GLY A 251 -15.94 -3.39 -12.87
N ALA A 252 -14.71 -3.87 -12.65
CA ALA A 252 -13.66 -3.96 -13.68
C ALA A 252 -14.03 -4.87 -14.85
N SER A 253 -14.75 -5.96 -14.60
CA SER A 253 -15.23 -6.89 -15.65
C SER A 253 -16.23 -6.27 -16.58
N ARG A 254 -16.92 -5.20 -16.18
CA ARG A 254 -17.99 -4.57 -16.96
C ARG A 254 -17.49 -3.40 -17.81
N SER A 255 -16.95 -2.37 -17.18
CA SER A 255 -16.46 -1.18 -17.88
C SER A 255 -15.61 -0.30 -16.98
N LYS A 256 -14.91 0.69 -17.57
CA LYS A 256 -14.17 1.71 -16.81
C LYS A 256 -15.07 2.47 -15.82
N ARG A 257 -16.27 2.89 -16.25
CA ARG A 257 -17.22 3.62 -15.38
C ARG A 257 -17.70 2.74 -14.23
N ALA A 258 -18.03 1.47 -14.51
CA ALA A 258 -18.41 0.53 -13.48
C ALA A 258 -17.26 0.25 -12.50
N TYR A 259 -16.02 0.15 -12.99
CA TYR A 259 -14.85 0.00 -12.14
C TYR A 259 -14.66 1.21 -11.19
N THR A 260 -14.71 2.44 -11.70
CA THR A 260 -14.55 3.62 -10.85
C THR A 260 -15.65 3.75 -9.81
N ALA A 261 -16.90 3.41 -10.15
CA ALA A 261 -18.01 3.40 -9.20
C ALA A 261 -17.83 2.28 -8.14
N ALA A 262 -17.47 1.07 -8.56
CA ALA A 262 -17.25 -0.07 -7.66
C ALA A 262 -16.03 0.19 -6.73
N LEU A 263 -14.96 0.78 -7.23
CA LEU A 263 -13.82 1.21 -6.43
C LEU A 263 -14.23 2.25 -5.38
N GLY A 264 -15.04 3.24 -5.76
CA GLY A 264 -15.58 4.21 -4.79
C GLY A 264 -16.40 3.56 -3.68
N ILE A 265 -17.27 2.59 -4.03
CA ILE A 265 -18.03 1.79 -3.06
C ILE A 265 -17.09 1.00 -2.14
N ALA A 266 -16.07 0.35 -2.70
CA ALA A 266 -15.09 -0.42 -1.94
C ALA A 266 -14.34 0.47 -0.94
N VAL A 267 -13.89 1.66 -1.37
CA VAL A 267 -13.23 2.66 -0.50
C VAL A 267 -14.16 3.10 0.63
N VAL A 268 -15.44 3.36 0.36
CA VAL A 268 -16.40 3.77 1.41
C VAL A 268 -16.63 2.64 2.42
N ILE A 269 -16.79 1.39 1.97
CA ILE A 269 -16.94 0.24 2.87
C ILE A 269 -15.68 0.07 3.73
N HIS A 270 -14.51 0.16 3.12
CA HIS A 270 -13.24 0.03 3.80
C HIS A 270 -13.06 1.14 4.84
N LEU A 271 -13.28 2.40 4.46
CA LEU A 271 -13.21 3.54 5.38
C LEU A 271 -14.19 3.41 6.54
N ALA A 272 -15.43 2.96 6.28
CA ALA A 272 -16.42 2.75 7.33
C ALA A 272 -15.95 1.68 8.33
N TYR A 273 -15.35 0.60 7.85
CA TYR A 273 -14.72 -0.42 8.70
C TYR A 273 -13.60 0.19 9.55
N ASN A 274 -12.65 0.90 8.92
CA ASN A 274 -11.50 1.50 9.61
C ASN A 274 -11.95 2.48 10.71
N LEU A 275 -12.89 3.37 10.39
CA LEU A 275 -13.45 4.32 11.37
C LEU A 275 -14.14 3.60 12.53
N THR A 276 -14.86 2.50 12.25
CA THR A 276 -15.53 1.71 13.29
C THR A 276 -14.51 1.07 14.22
N VAL A 277 -13.48 0.42 13.67
CA VAL A 277 -12.44 -0.27 14.44
C VAL A 277 -11.65 0.74 15.31
N VAL A 278 -11.26 1.87 14.72
CA VAL A 278 -10.51 2.92 15.43
C VAL A 278 -11.34 3.58 16.52
N SER A 279 -12.64 3.82 16.27
CA SER A 279 -13.56 4.37 17.29
C SER A 279 -13.76 3.40 18.46
N ILE A 280 -13.91 2.11 18.21
CA ILE A 280 -14.05 1.09 19.28
C ILE A 280 -12.76 0.96 20.09
N SER A 281 -11.60 1.17 19.48
CA SER A 281 -10.30 1.11 20.16
C SER A 281 -10.00 2.34 21.03
N GLY A 282 -10.83 3.38 20.98
CA GLY A 282 -10.69 4.60 21.78
C GLY A 282 -9.55 5.52 21.31
N ILE A 283 -9.16 5.44 20.05
CA ILE A 283 -8.13 6.30 19.45
C ILE A 283 -8.74 7.64 19.00
N LEU A 284 -10.04 7.66 18.69
CA LEU A 284 -10.84 8.85 18.35
C LEU A 284 -11.78 9.20 19.49
#